data_350bbd5b746cb18361d9e8382df08699
#
_entry.id   350bbd5b746cb18361d9e8382df08699
#
_cell.length_a   1.000
_cell.length_b   1.000
_cell.length_c   1.000
_cell.angle_alpha   90.00
_cell.angle_beta   90.00
_cell.angle_gamma   90.00
#
_symmetry.space_group_name_H-M   'P 1'
#
loop_
_entity.id
_entity.type
_entity.pdbx_description
1 polymer ?
#
loop_
_entity_poly.entity_id
_entity_poly.type
_entity_poly.pdbx_seq_one_letter_code
_entity_poly.pdbx_strand_id
1 'polypeptide(L)'
;MKSEDQSLKKTEIIRRKADFDRVFKKGKSIVDPFFVALFVQNGLPFSRIGVSVKRKFGRATLRNRLRRLVKEVYRTGKEDFPRGYDILFIARKDLSDLFRQREVSFFEIQRVLKRIADKIGEMPDEKDCTFPDRFLP
;
A
#
# COMPACT_ATOMS: atom_id res chain seq x y z
N MET A 1 -2.25 28.23 10.75
CA MET A 1 -1.63 27.53 9.79
C MET A 1 -2.60 26.74 9.00
N LYS A 2 -2.26 26.50 7.84
CA LYS A 2 -3.14 25.84 7.11
C LYS A 2 -3.29 24.46 7.59
N SER A 3 -4.43 24.07 7.71
CA SER A 3 -4.67 22.72 8.11
C SER A 3 -4.10 21.79 7.09
N GLU A 4 -3.87 20.59 7.49
CA GLU A 4 -3.39 19.62 6.58
C GLU A 4 -4.37 19.41 5.50
N ASP A 5 -3.89 19.42 4.30
CA ASP A 5 -4.68 19.11 3.14
C ASP A 5 -4.83 17.60 3.09
N GLN A 6 -6.03 17.11 3.30
CA GLN A 6 -6.29 15.68 3.28
C GLN A 6 -6.59 15.16 1.88
N SER A 7 -6.48 16.00 0.87
CA SER A 7 -6.66 15.53 -0.51
C SER A 7 -5.54 14.60 -0.91
N LEU A 8 -5.87 13.57 -1.67
CA LEU A 8 -4.86 12.69 -2.24
C LEU A 8 -4.51 13.22 -3.61
N LYS A 9 -3.32 13.77 -3.72
CA LYS A 9 -2.89 14.38 -4.97
C LYS A 9 -2.38 13.33 -5.93
N LYS A 10 -2.46 13.64 -7.22
CA LYS A 10 -1.96 12.72 -8.23
C LYS A 10 -0.49 12.39 -8.02
N THR A 11 0.27 13.36 -7.53
CA THR A 11 1.69 13.14 -7.28
C THR A 11 1.95 12.17 -6.14
N GLU A 12 0.96 11.88 -5.33
CA GLU A 12 1.08 10.96 -4.22
C GLU A 12 0.67 9.54 -4.59
N ILE A 13 0.40 9.28 -5.85
CA ILE A 13 0.03 7.95 -6.33
C ILE A 13 1.11 7.45 -7.27
N ILE A 14 1.55 6.21 -7.06
CA ILE A 14 2.52 5.60 -7.96
C ILE A 14 1.81 5.30 -9.28
N ARG A 15 2.32 5.82 -10.38
CA ARG A 15 1.66 5.69 -11.68
C ARG A 15 2.56 5.17 -12.78
N ARG A 16 3.84 5.48 -12.73
CA ARG A 16 4.76 5.13 -13.81
C ARG A 16 5.26 3.71 -13.65
N LYS A 17 5.39 3.04 -14.78
CA LYS A 17 5.93 1.69 -14.76
C LYS A 17 7.33 1.65 -14.14
N ALA A 18 8.15 2.67 -14.40
CA ALA A 18 9.49 2.71 -13.84
C ALA A 18 9.47 2.75 -12.32
N ASP A 19 8.50 3.46 -11.73
CA ASP A 19 8.38 3.53 -10.28
C ASP A 19 7.94 2.19 -9.69
N PHE A 20 7.00 1.52 -10.34
CA PHE A 20 6.61 0.18 -9.91
C PHE A 20 7.79 -0.78 -10.00
N ASP A 21 8.53 -0.73 -11.11
CA ASP A 21 9.68 -1.61 -11.29
C ASP A 21 10.73 -1.38 -10.21
N ARG A 22 10.95 -0.12 -9.84
CA ARG A 22 11.92 0.19 -8.81
C ARG A 22 11.51 -0.39 -7.46
N VAL A 23 10.22 -0.28 -7.12
CA VAL A 23 9.73 -0.82 -5.86
C VAL A 23 9.88 -2.34 -5.86
N PHE A 24 9.57 -3.00 -6.97
CA PHE A 24 9.71 -4.45 -7.05
C PHE A 24 11.16 -4.90 -6.95
N LYS A 25 12.07 -4.16 -7.59
CA LYS A 25 13.47 -4.60 -7.66
C LYS A 25 14.29 -4.20 -6.45
N LYS A 26 14.02 -3.04 -5.87
CA LYS A 26 14.84 -2.50 -4.80
C LYS A 26 14.13 -2.35 -3.48
N GLY A 27 12.83 -2.59 -3.45
CA GLY A 27 12.05 -2.38 -2.25
C GLY A 27 12.25 -3.46 -1.22
N LYS A 28 12.01 -3.10 0.02
CA LYS A 28 11.90 -4.06 1.10
C LYS A 28 10.45 -4.51 1.18
N SER A 29 10.20 -5.63 1.85
CA SER A 29 8.85 -6.16 1.92
C SER A 29 8.43 -6.43 3.34
N ILE A 30 7.14 -6.24 3.60
CA ILE A 30 6.50 -6.63 4.84
C ILE A 30 5.32 -7.51 4.45
N VAL A 31 5.26 -8.70 5.02
CA VAL A 31 4.18 -9.64 4.71
C VAL A 31 3.17 -9.58 5.84
N ASP A 32 1.97 -9.20 5.49
CA ASP A 32 0.82 -9.17 6.39
C ASP A 32 -0.18 -10.22 5.90
N PRO A 33 -1.08 -10.72 6.74
CA PRO A 33 -2.07 -11.69 6.24
C PRO A 33 -2.91 -11.17 5.08
N PHE A 34 -3.18 -9.87 5.02
CA PHE A 34 -4.04 -9.29 4.00
C PHE A 34 -3.29 -8.60 2.87
N PHE A 35 -2.08 -8.14 3.11
CA PHE A 35 -1.29 -7.43 2.10
C PHE A 35 0.16 -7.85 2.17
N VAL A 36 0.83 -7.73 1.03
CA VAL A 36 2.28 -7.63 1.02
C VAL A 36 2.57 -6.18 0.69
N ALA A 37 3.34 -5.53 1.52
CA ALA A 37 3.72 -4.13 1.30
C ALA A 37 5.17 -4.08 0.85
N LEU A 38 5.40 -3.51 -0.32
CA LEU A 38 6.75 -3.24 -0.81
C LEU A 38 7.00 -1.76 -0.65
N PHE A 39 8.18 -1.40 -0.18
CA PHE A 39 8.46 0.02 0.03
C PHE A 39 9.93 0.30 -0.22
N VAL A 40 10.18 1.51 -0.74
CA VAL A 40 11.54 1.96 -1.02
C VAL A 40 11.55 3.48 -0.84
N GLN A 41 12.66 4.00 -0.36
CA GLN A 41 12.81 5.44 -0.24
C GLN A 41 12.76 6.08 -1.63
N ASN A 42 12.07 7.21 -1.73
CA ASN A 42 11.87 7.83 -3.04
C ASN A 42 12.56 9.19 -3.20
N GLY A 43 13.21 9.68 -2.16
CA GLY A 43 13.93 10.96 -2.27
C GLY A 43 13.04 12.18 -2.30
N LEU A 44 11.74 12.01 -2.07
CA LEU A 44 10.78 13.10 -2.09
C LEU A 44 10.39 13.47 -0.66
N PRO A 45 9.87 14.68 -0.46
CA PRO A 45 9.41 15.08 0.88
C PRO A 45 8.07 14.46 1.27
N PHE A 46 7.48 13.66 0.39
CA PHE A 46 6.20 13.01 0.65
C PHE A 46 6.27 11.58 0.14
N SER A 47 5.34 10.76 0.61
CA SER A 47 5.25 9.38 0.15
C SER A 47 4.25 9.24 -0.96
N ARG A 48 4.42 8.19 -1.75
CA ARG A 48 3.48 7.84 -2.81
C ARG A 48 3.01 6.42 -2.57
N ILE A 49 1.75 6.16 -2.87
CA ILE A 49 1.19 4.82 -2.67
C ILE A 49 0.67 4.25 -3.98
N GLY A 50 0.62 2.93 -4.01
CA GLY A 50 0.00 2.20 -5.10
C GLY A 50 -0.68 0.98 -4.55
N VAL A 51 -1.66 0.46 -5.28
CA VAL A 51 -2.40 -0.73 -4.88
C VAL A 51 -2.41 -1.68 -6.07
N SER A 52 -1.99 -2.91 -5.83
CA SER A 52 -2.00 -3.94 -6.85
C SER A 52 -3.02 -4.99 -6.46
N VAL A 53 -4.00 -5.23 -7.31
CA VAL A 53 -5.06 -6.18 -7.07
C VAL A 53 -5.19 -7.06 -8.31
N LYS A 54 -4.93 -8.35 -8.16
CA LYS A 54 -5.03 -9.27 -9.30
C LYS A 54 -6.48 -9.56 -9.63
N ARG A 55 -6.71 -10.00 -10.85
CA ARG A 55 -8.04 -10.37 -11.28
C ARG A 55 -8.66 -11.43 -10.41
N LYS A 56 -7.85 -12.35 -9.88
CA LYS A 56 -8.33 -13.40 -9.01
C LYS A 56 -8.95 -12.88 -7.74
N PHE A 57 -8.64 -11.66 -7.35
CA PHE A 57 -9.20 -11.07 -6.14
C PHE A 57 -10.72 -11.08 -6.20
N GLY A 58 -11.28 -10.75 -7.35
CA GLY A 58 -12.72 -10.70 -7.51
C GLY A 58 -13.08 -9.85 -8.70
N ARG A 59 -14.39 -9.57 -8.82
CA ARG A 59 -14.89 -8.73 -9.89
C ARG A 59 -14.30 -7.34 -9.82
N ALA A 60 -14.42 -6.62 -10.94
CA ALA A 60 -13.91 -5.25 -11.02
C ALA A 60 -14.48 -4.36 -9.91
N THR A 61 -15.75 -4.56 -9.54
CA THR A 61 -16.35 -3.75 -8.48
C THR A 61 -15.66 -3.97 -7.15
N LEU A 62 -15.31 -5.21 -6.82
CA LEU A 62 -14.60 -5.50 -5.58
C LEU A 62 -13.18 -4.94 -5.61
N ARG A 63 -12.50 -5.09 -6.74
CA ARG A 63 -11.14 -4.58 -6.87
C ARG A 63 -11.12 -3.06 -6.75
N ASN A 64 -12.06 -2.39 -7.40
CA ASN A 64 -12.15 -0.93 -7.33
C ASN A 64 -12.49 -0.46 -5.92
N ARG A 65 -13.33 -1.21 -5.23
CA ARG A 65 -13.68 -0.89 -3.87
C ARG A 65 -12.45 -0.96 -2.96
N LEU A 66 -11.65 -2.01 -3.11
CA LEU A 66 -10.43 -2.11 -2.31
C LEU A 66 -9.49 -0.96 -2.59
N ARG A 67 -9.29 -0.64 -3.87
CA ARG A 67 -8.41 0.49 -4.22
C ARG A 67 -8.91 1.77 -3.59
N ARG A 68 -10.20 1.99 -3.62
CA ARG A 68 -10.79 3.21 -3.03
C ARG A 68 -10.58 3.22 -1.53
N LEU A 69 -10.78 2.09 -0.87
CA LEU A 69 -10.60 2.02 0.58
C LEU A 69 -9.15 2.32 0.98
N VAL A 70 -8.20 1.72 0.27
CA VAL A 70 -6.79 1.95 0.60
C VAL A 70 -6.43 3.42 0.41
N LYS A 71 -6.85 4.01 -0.70
CA LYS A 71 -6.56 5.42 -0.97
C LYS A 71 -7.21 6.32 0.06
N GLU A 72 -8.43 5.98 0.48
CA GLU A 72 -9.13 6.79 1.47
C GLU A 72 -8.46 6.70 2.83
N VAL A 73 -8.01 5.52 3.22
CA VAL A 73 -7.26 5.36 4.46
C VAL A 73 -5.99 6.21 4.44
N TYR A 74 -5.26 6.15 3.33
CA TYR A 74 -4.04 6.94 3.22
C TYR A 74 -4.34 8.43 3.23
N ARG A 75 -5.36 8.84 2.47
CA ARG A 75 -5.71 10.25 2.37
C ARG A 75 -6.01 10.87 3.74
N THR A 76 -6.73 10.13 4.57
CA THR A 76 -7.18 10.67 5.86
C THR A 76 -6.19 10.43 6.99
N GLY A 77 -5.15 9.64 6.77
CA GLY A 77 -4.19 9.33 7.81
C GLY A 77 -2.76 9.40 7.33
N LYS A 78 -2.43 10.37 6.50
CA LYS A 78 -1.07 10.47 5.95
C LYS A 78 0.00 10.53 7.02
N GLU A 79 -0.32 11.15 8.13
CA GLU A 79 0.66 11.30 9.21
C GLU A 79 1.00 9.99 9.89
N ASP A 80 0.20 8.96 9.70
CA ASP A 80 0.49 7.65 10.27
C ASP A 80 1.50 6.88 9.43
N PHE A 81 1.82 7.36 8.25
CA PHE A 81 2.73 6.68 7.34
C PHE A 81 4.06 7.41 7.27
N PRO A 82 5.18 6.67 7.18
CA PRO A 82 6.47 7.33 7.05
C PRO A 82 6.52 8.11 5.73
N ARG A 83 7.22 9.24 5.76
CA ARG A 83 7.37 10.09 4.59
C ARG A 83 8.57 9.69 3.76
N GLY A 84 8.51 10.00 2.47
CA GLY A 84 9.65 9.77 1.59
C GLY A 84 9.76 8.36 1.07
N TYR A 85 8.66 7.62 1.06
CA TYR A 85 8.64 6.24 0.55
C TYR A 85 7.64 6.08 -0.57
N ASP A 86 7.98 5.20 -1.50
CA ASP A 86 7.00 4.64 -2.41
C ASP A 86 6.55 3.34 -1.78
N ILE A 87 5.26 3.20 -1.53
CA ILE A 87 4.70 2.03 -0.86
C ILE A 87 3.67 1.40 -1.77
N LEU A 88 3.88 0.13 -2.09
CA LEU A 88 2.95 -0.62 -2.93
C LEU A 88 2.28 -1.69 -2.09
N PHE A 89 0.96 -1.61 -1.99
CA PHE A 89 0.17 -2.60 -1.26
C PHE A 89 -0.36 -3.63 -2.25
N ILE A 90 0.04 -4.89 -2.05
CA ILE A 90 -0.39 -5.98 -2.91
C ILE A 90 -1.40 -6.81 -2.13
N ALA A 91 -2.63 -6.91 -2.63
CA ALA A 91 -3.69 -7.63 -1.94
C ALA A 91 -3.44 -9.13 -2.00
N ARG A 92 -3.69 -9.81 -0.89
CA ARG A 92 -3.48 -11.25 -0.77
C ARG A 92 -4.82 -11.99 -0.77
N LYS A 93 -4.72 -13.31 -0.93
CA LYS A 93 -5.90 -14.16 -1.03
C LYS A 93 -6.83 -14.07 0.18
N ASP A 94 -6.26 -13.98 1.39
CA ASP A 94 -7.10 -13.90 2.58
C ASP A 94 -8.00 -12.68 2.57
N LEU A 95 -7.51 -11.57 2.04
CA LEU A 95 -8.33 -10.38 1.91
C LEU A 95 -9.41 -10.58 0.85
N SER A 96 -9.06 -11.25 -0.24
CA SER A 96 -10.03 -11.58 -1.27
C SER A 96 -11.17 -12.42 -0.71
N ASP A 97 -10.81 -13.44 0.08
CA ASP A 97 -11.81 -14.30 0.68
C ASP A 97 -12.74 -13.49 1.59
N LEU A 98 -12.18 -12.58 2.37
CA LEU A 98 -12.96 -11.75 3.26
C LEU A 98 -13.93 -10.85 2.48
N PHE A 99 -13.45 -10.24 1.40
CA PHE A 99 -14.29 -9.39 0.56
C PHE A 99 -15.44 -10.14 -0.09
N ARG A 100 -15.24 -11.44 -0.36
CA ARG A 100 -16.30 -12.25 -0.95
C ARG A 100 -17.31 -12.71 0.06
N GLN A 101 -16.92 -12.80 1.34
CA GLN A 101 -17.79 -13.29 2.39
C GLN A 101 -18.68 -12.21 2.96
N ARG A 102 -18.18 -10.98 3.03
CA ARG A 102 -18.92 -9.90 3.63
C ARG A 102 -18.34 -8.57 3.23
N GLU A 103 -19.03 -7.51 3.59
CA GLU A 103 -18.54 -6.17 3.34
C GLU A 103 -17.44 -5.84 4.34
N VAL A 104 -16.33 -5.31 3.83
CA VAL A 104 -15.19 -4.94 4.66
C VAL A 104 -15.23 -3.43 4.85
N SER A 105 -15.11 -2.98 6.08
CA SER A 105 -15.25 -1.57 6.39
C SER A 105 -13.94 -0.81 6.24
N PHE A 106 -14.08 0.52 6.15
CA PHE A 106 -12.94 1.42 6.13
C PHE A 106 -12.04 1.18 7.34
N PHE A 107 -12.63 1.00 8.52
CA PHE A 107 -11.84 0.87 9.73
C PHE A 107 -11.05 -0.42 9.78
N GLU A 108 -11.56 -1.47 9.18
CA GLU A 108 -10.79 -2.72 9.11
C GLU A 108 -9.55 -2.55 8.25
N ILE A 109 -9.69 -1.89 7.10
CA ILE A 109 -8.54 -1.61 6.25
C ILE A 109 -7.58 -0.64 6.92
N GLN A 110 -8.11 0.37 7.61
CA GLN A 110 -7.28 1.33 8.33
C GLN A 110 -6.39 0.64 9.36
N ARG A 111 -6.96 -0.30 10.10
CA ARG A 111 -6.20 -1.03 11.11
C ARG A 111 -5.07 -1.82 10.49
N VAL A 112 -5.35 -2.48 9.38
CA VAL A 112 -4.35 -3.28 8.69
C VAL A 112 -3.23 -2.40 8.15
N LEU A 113 -3.58 -1.31 7.49
CA LEU A 113 -2.56 -0.44 6.90
C LEU A 113 -1.73 0.26 7.97
N LYS A 114 -2.35 0.63 9.07
CA LYS A 114 -1.59 1.24 10.16
C LYS A 114 -0.58 0.27 10.75
N ARG A 115 -0.99 -0.98 10.90
CA ARG A 115 -0.07 -2.02 11.37
C ARG A 115 1.13 -2.15 10.45
N ILE A 116 0.88 -2.12 9.16
CA ILE A 116 1.96 -2.21 8.17
C ILE A 116 2.84 -0.96 8.23
N ALA A 117 2.22 0.21 8.31
CA ALA A 117 2.97 1.47 8.37
C ALA A 117 3.90 1.52 9.57
N ASP A 118 3.43 1.03 10.71
CA ASP A 118 4.28 0.98 11.89
C ASP A 118 5.50 0.11 11.67
N LYS A 119 5.32 -1.01 10.99
CA LYS A 119 6.44 -1.90 10.70
C LYS A 119 7.44 -1.28 9.74
N ILE A 120 6.96 -0.52 8.76
CA ILE A 120 7.85 0.19 7.85
C ILE A 120 8.74 1.15 8.63
N GLY A 121 8.14 1.88 9.56
CA GLY A 121 8.89 2.84 10.35
C GLY A 121 9.93 2.22 11.24
N GLU A 122 9.79 0.94 11.56
CA GLU A 122 10.74 0.24 12.43
C GLU A 122 11.85 -0.45 11.68
N MET A 123 11.77 -0.56 10.36
CA MET A 123 12.75 -1.32 9.59
C MET A 123 14.01 -0.50 9.34
N PRO A 124 15.19 -1.15 9.44
CA PRO A 124 16.44 -0.45 9.12
C PRO A 124 16.51 -0.15 7.62
N ASP A 125 17.05 1.02 7.31
CA ASP A 125 17.13 1.45 5.90
C ASP A 125 18.13 0.66 5.10
N GLU A 126 19.20 0.20 5.73
CA GLU A 126 20.29 -0.40 4.97
C GLU A 126 20.02 -1.84 4.58
N LYS A 127 18.97 -2.43 5.06
CA LYS A 127 18.69 -3.82 4.74
C LYS A 127 17.84 -3.97 3.52
N ASP A 128 18.26 -4.80 2.60
CA ASP A 128 17.46 -5.17 1.46
C ASP A 128 16.87 -6.54 1.68
N CYS A 129 15.58 -6.67 1.43
CA CYS A 129 14.90 -7.95 1.53
C CYS A 129 14.58 -8.44 0.13
N THR A 130 14.91 -9.69 -0.14
CA THR A 130 14.56 -10.28 -1.43
C THR A 130 13.06 -10.51 -1.48
N PHE A 131 12.42 -10.04 -2.52
CA PHE A 131 10.99 -10.19 -2.68
C PHE A 131 10.72 -11.50 -3.43
N PRO A 132 9.94 -12.40 -2.84
CA PRO A 132 9.68 -13.69 -3.49
C PRO A 132 8.90 -13.50 -4.80
N ASP A 133 9.32 -14.23 -5.83
CA ASP A 133 8.69 -14.12 -7.14
C ASP A 133 7.19 -14.39 -7.11
N ARG A 134 6.77 -15.28 -6.24
CA ARG A 134 5.35 -15.65 -6.17
C ARG A 134 4.42 -14.48 -5.84
N PHE A 135 4.96 -13.37 -5.33
CA PHE A 135 4.16 -12.21 -5.02
C PHE A 135 4.12 -11.19 -6.16
N LEU A 136 4.92 -11.39 -7.18
CA LEU A 136 4.94 -10.44 -8.30
C LEU A 136 3.66 -10.59 -9.11
N PRO A 137 3.13 -9.48 -9.64
CA PRO A 137 1.91 -9.53 -10.47
C PRO A 137 2.11 -10.26 -11.78
#